data_dabbde0bdd07b261f597d1a3523e4846
#
_entry.id   dabbde0bdd07b261f597d1a3523e4846
#
_cell.length_a   1.000
_cell.length_b   1.000
_cell.length_c   1.000
_cell.angle_alpha   90.00
_cell.angle_beta   90.00
_cell.angle_gamma   90.00
#
_symmetry.space_group_name_H-M   'P 1'
#
loop_
_entity.id
_entity.type
_entity.pdbx_description
1 polymer ?
#
loop_
_entity_poly.entity_id
_entity_poly.type
_entity_poly.pdbx_seq_one_letter_code
_entity_poly.pdbx_strand_id
1 'polypeptide(L)'
;MLDATHRSEAVALPDFLRGEILSRPFVKICGVTNPQDAVAAIEFGADAVGFNLFPGSKRFLQLDSARDWISALPPQIARVAVGVNPTLAEIEDWLAGDLFHALQLHGKSWYSLATRLVATGKPLIAAIQVQDDTRQPFELDWFPGFAVMFDGYREGDFGGTGETFRWELLSRYKIGKPLILAGGLRPENVRAAIKMARPYAVDVATGVESRPGTKDHAKMRDFIAAVRGVAP
;
A
#
# COMPACT_ATOMS: atom_id res chain seq x y z
N MET A 1 38.93 11.05 -25.30
CA MET A 1 38.27 11.76 -24.19
C MET A 1 36.79 11.51 -24.35
N LEU A 2 36.24 10.51 -23.66
CA LEU A 2 34.81 10.20 -23.62
C LEU A 2 34.27 10.89 -22.38
N ASP A 3 33.36 11.81 -22.60
CA ASP A 3 32.69 12.61 -21.59
C ASP A 3 31.78 11.72 -20.72
N ALA A 4 32.14 11.53 -19.47
CA ALA A 4 31.44 10.71 -18.48
C ALA A 4 30.54 11.60 -17.61
N THR A 5 29.49 12.21 -18.19
CA THR A 5 28.52 13.02 -17.45
C THR A 5 27.06 12.71 -17.85
N HIS A 6 26.65 11.45 -17.71
CA HIS A 6 25.26 11.12 -17.50
C HIS A 6 25.14 10.32 -16.18
N ARG A 7 25.37 11.01 -15.05
CA ARG A 7 24.76 10.56 -13.81
C ARG A 7 23.26 10.84 -13.94
N SER A 8 22.50 9.78 -14.21
CA SER A 8 21.06 9.79 -13.99
C SER A 8 20.82 10.35 -12.58
N GLU A 9 20.24 11.53 -12.47
CA GLU A 9 19.75 12.04 -11.19
C GLU A 9 18.81 11.00 -10.65
N ALA A 10 19.17 10.35 -9.55
CA ALA A 10 18.32 9.38 -8.89
C ALA A 10 17.01 10.09 -8.54
N VAL A 11 15.91 9.69 -9.17
CA VAL A 11 14.59 10.25 -8.89
C VAL A 11 14.32 10.05 -7.40
N ALA A 12 14.12 11.17 -6.68
CA ALA A 12 13.90 11.12 -5.24
C ALA A 12 12.65 10.27 -4.94
N LEU A 13 12.74 9.41 -3.92
CA LEU A 13 11.59 8.60 -3.48
C LEU A 13 10.41 9.51 -3.11
N PRO A 14 9.17 9.12 -3.47
CA PRO A 14 7.96 9.79 -3.00
C PRO A 14 7.92 9.89 -1.48
N ASP A 15 7.35 10.97 -0.94
CA ASP A 15 7.30 11.24 0.51
C ASP A 15 6.70 10.07 1.30
N PHE A 16 5.69 9.41 0.74
CA PHE A 16 5.10 8.19 1.28
C PHE A 16 6.14 7.09 1.61
N LEU A 17 7.27 7.04 0.93
CA LEU A 17 8.29 5.99 1.07
C LEU A 17 9.55 6.45 1.82
N ARG A 18 9.57 7.67 2.36
CA ARG A 18 10.73 8.19 3.13
C ARG A 18 10.69 7.80 4.61
N GLY A 19 9.54 7.38 5.13
CA GLY A 19 9.39 7.01 6.54
C GLY A 19 9.32 8.20 7.50
N GLU A 20 9.22 9.42 6.99
CA GLU A 20 9.07 10.62 7.80
C GLU A 20 7.65 10.69 8.38
N ILE A 21 7.55 10.90 9.69
CA ILE A 21 6.26 11.06 10.37
C ILE A 21 5.77 12.47 10.15
N LEU A 22 4.67 12.61 9.41
CA LEU A 22 4.00 13.88 9.21
C LEU A 22 2.97 14.14 10.33
N SER A 23 2.46 15.37 10.37
CA SER A 23 1.35 15.75 11.25
C SER A 23 0.05 15.01 10.96
N ARG A 24 -0.06 14.35 9.82
CA ARG A 24 -1.20 13.54 9.37
C ARG A 24 -0.72 12.22 8.75
N PRO A 25 -1.54 11.14 8.79
CA PRO A 25 -1.21 9.94 8.06
C PRO A 25 -1.22 10.16 6.54
N PHE A 26 -0.36 9.40 5.84
CA PHE A 26 -0.44 9.27 4.38
C PHE A 26 -1.68 8.50 3.96
N VAL A 27 -2.15 8.72 2.72
CA VAL A 27 -3.31 8.04 2.15
C VAL A 27 -2.89 7.21 0.95
N LYS A 28 -3.15 5.91 1.00
CA LYS A 28 -3.00 5.00 -0.15
C LYS A 28 -4.38 4.55 -0.64
N ILE A 29 -4.62 4.70 -1.94
CA ILE A 29 -5.79 4.14 -2.63
C ILE A 29 -5.36 2.85 -3.35
N CYS A 30 -5.90 1.72 -2.88
CA CYS A 30 -5.47 0.40 -3.33
C CYS A 30 -6.44 -0.24 -4.32
N GLY A 31 -5.92 -1.08 -5.23
CA GLY A 31 -6.72 -1.80 -6.22
C GLY A 31 -7.29 -0.88 -7.30
N VAL A 32 -6.48 0.05 -7.77
CA VAL A 32 -6.75 0.89 -8.94
C VAL A 32 -6.55 0.06 -10.21
N THR A 33 -7.53 0.07 -11.12
CA THR A 33 -7.55 -0.77 -12.33
C THR A 33 -7.65 0.02 -13.63
N ASN A 34 -7.78 1.34 -13.54
CA ASN A 34 -7.91 2.22 -14.72
C ASN A 34 -7.29 3.59 -14.44
N PRO A 35 -6.90 4.33 -15.51
CA PRO A 35 -6.25 5.64 -15.36
C PRO A 35 -7.16 6.71 -14.76
N GLN A 36 -8.48 6.66 -15.00
CA GLN A 36 -9.43 7.65 -14.48
C GLN A 36 -9.48 7.62 -12.96
N ASP A 37 -9.54 6.42 -12.37
CA ASP A 37 -9.51 6.24 -10.91
C ASP A 37 -8.16 6.65 -10.31
N ALA A 38 -7.04 6.40 -11.04
CA ALA A 38 -5.71 6.85 -10.61
C ALA A 38 -5.61 8.38 -10.57
N VAL A 39 -6.03 9.04 -11.63
CA VAL A 39 -6.02 10.52 -11.74
C VAL A 39 -6.89 11.13 -10.64
N ALA A 40 -8.12 10.64 -10.47
CA ALA A 40 -9.02 11.13 -9.44
C ALA A 40 -8.45 10.97 -8.02
N ALA A 41 -7.81 9.82 -7.72
CA ALA A 41 -7.15 9.61 -6.43
C ALA A 41 -6.08 10.67 -6.16
N ILE A 42 -5.27 10.98 -7.16
CA ILE A 42 -4.20 11.97 -7.08
C ILE A 42 -4.76 13.39 -6.91
N GLU A 43 -5.76 13.75 -7.69
CA GLU A 43 -6.42 15.06 -7.61
C GLU A 43 -7.08 15.31 -6.26
N PHE A 44 -7.64 14.28 -5.65
CA PHE A 44 -8.19 14.38 -4.30
C PHE A 44 -7.13 14.37 -3.20
N GLY A 45 -5.88 14.08 -3.55
CA GLY A 45 -4.73 14.19 -2.65
C GLY A 45 -4.28 12.86 -2.04
N ALA A 46 -4.42 11.73 -2.73
CA ALA A 46 -3.75 10.50 -2.37
C ALA A 46 -2.22 10.67 -2.47
N ASP A 47 -1.50 10.03 -1.55
CA ASP A 47 -0.03 10.04 -1.50
C ASP A 47 0.54 8.78 -2.21
N ALA A 48 -0.27 7.73 -2.33
CA ALA A 48 0.09 6.48 -2.98
C ALA A 48 -1.09 5.82 -3.70
N VAL A 49 -0.80 5.06 -4.75
CA VAL A 49 -1.76 4.19 -5.45
C VAL A 49 -1.23 2.76 -5.52
N GLY A 50 -2.11 1.78 -5.28
CA GLY A 50 -1.79 0.36 -5.30
C GLY A 50 -2.42 -0.36 -6.48
N PHE A 51 -1.63 -1.17 -7.18
CA PHE A 51 -2.01 -1.94 -8.34
C PHE A 51 -1.91 -3.44 -8.03
N ASN A 52 -3.04 -4.13 -8.05
CA ASN A 52 -3.07 -5.54 -7.69
C ASN A 52 -2.73 -6.42 -8.90
N LEU A 53 -1.58 -7.08 -8.82
CA LEU A 53 -1.04 -7.93 -9.89
C LEU A 53 -1.27 -9.43 -9.63
N PHE A 54 -2.09 -9.77 -8.61
CA PHE A 54 -2.47 -11.15 -8.34
C PHE A 54 -3.70 -11.56 -9.17
N PRO A 55 -3.59 -12.57 -10.07
CA PRO A 55 -4.68 -12.94 -10.98
C PRO A 55 -5.97 -13.40 -10.28
N GLY A 56 -5.87 -13.91 -9.04
CA GLY A 56 -7.03 -14.30 -8.24
C GLY A 56 -7.81 -13.14 -7.62
N SER A 57 -7.34 -11.90 -7.77
CA SER A 57 -7.99 -10.71 -7.22
C SER A 57 -9.11 -10.20 -8.13
N LYS A 58 -10.24 -9.79 -7.54
CA LYS A 58 -11.29 -9.03 -8.25
C LYS A 58 -10.81 -7.66 -8.75
N ARG A 59 -9.62 -7.22 -8.30
CA ARG A 59 -8.95 -5.95 -8.69
C ARG A 59 -7.68 -6.22 -9.49
N PHE A 60 -7.60 -7.40 -10.10
CA PHE A 60 -6.45 -7.77 -10.91
C PHE A 60 -6.26 -6.77 -12.06
N LEU A 61 -5.05 -6.29 -12.20
CA LEU A 61 -4.62 -5.41 -13.27
C LEU A 61 -3.65 -6.15 -14.19
N GLN A 62 -4.02 -6.29 -15.47
CA GLN A 62 -3.13 -6.82 -16.49
C GLN A 62 -2.01 -5.80 -16.75
N LEU A 63 -0.79 -6.11 -16.31
CA LEU A 63 0.31 -5.15 -16.28
C LEU A 63 0.69 -4.63 -17.66
N ASP A 64 0.77 -5.51 -18.68
CA ASP A 64 1.21 -5.13 -20.01
C ASP A 64 0.34 -4.03 -20.65
N SER A 65 -0.98 -4.09 -20.42
CA SER A 65 -1.92 -3.07 -20.91
C SER A 65 -1.92 -1.79 -20.07
N ALA A 66 -1.27 -1.81 -18.92
CA ALA A 66 -1.29 -0.70 -17.95
C ALA A 66 0.03 0.06 -17.83
N ARG A 67 1.14 -0.51 -18.32
CA ARG A 67 2.50 0.07 -18.18
C ARG A 67 2.56 1.54 -18.58
N ASP A 68 2.00 1.88 -19.76
CA ASP A 68 2.09 3.22 -20.30
C ASP A 68 1.42 4.27 -19.40
N TRP A 69 0.17 4.03 -19.00
CA TRP A 69 -0.53 5.00 -18.17
C TRP A 69 -0.06 5.04 -16.73
N ILE A 70 0.47 3.91 -16.19
CA ILE A 70 1.10 3.91 -14.85
C ILE A 70 2.39 4.73 -14.87
N SER A 71 3.21 4.58 -15.92
CA SER A 71 4.47 5.34 -16.07
C SER A 71 4.23 6.84 -16.22
N ALA A 72 3.09 7.23 -16.79
CA ALA A 72 2.70 8.62 -16.97
C ALA A 72 2.17 9.30 -15.69
N LEU A 73 1.95 8.56 -14.60
CA LEU A 73 1.54 9.15 -13.32
C LEU A 73 2.66 10.02 -12.73
N PRO A 74 2.29 11.11 -12.04
CA PRO A 74 3.25 12.01 -11.44
C PRO A 74 4.27 11.30 -10.55
N PRO A 75 5.57 11.60 -10.65
CA PRO A 75 6.63 10.86 -9.95
C PRO A 75 6.58 10.99 -8.42
N GLN A 76 5.94 12.02 -7.90
CA GLN A 76 5.75 12.22 -6.45
C GLN A 76 4.73 11.25 -5.83
N ILE A 77 3.90 10.59 -6.66
CA ILE A 77 2.92 9.61 -6.18
C ILE A 77 3.58 8.24 -6.07
N ALA A 78 3.51 7.64 -4.89
CA ALA A 78 4.04 6.30 -4.71
C ALA A 78 3.22 5.27 -5.48
N ARG A 79 3.83 4.61 -6.45
CA ARG A 79 3.24 3.50 -7.22
C ARG A 79 3.63 2.19 -6.56
N VAL A 80 2.65 1.46 -6.05
CA VAL A 80 2.88 0.24 -5.26
C VAL A 80 2.34 -0.98 -6.00
N ALA A 81 3.22 -1.92 -6.37
CA ALA A 81 2.82 -3.22 -6.87
C ALA A 81 2.33 -4.10 -5.71
N VAL A 82 1.15 -4.68 -5.84
CA VAL A 82 0.53 -5.52 -4.81
C VAL A 82 0.40 -6.94 -5.32
N GLY A 83 0.95 -7.90 -4.56
CA GLY A 83 0.91 -9.31 -4.91
C GLY A 83 0.61 -10.24 -3.73
N VAL A 84 0.18 -11.45 -4.06
CA VAL A 84 -0.07 -12.52 -3.09
C VAL A 84 0.83 -13.71 -3.44
N ASN A 85 1.77 -14.03 -2.55
CA ASN A 85 2.74 -15.11 -2.75
C ASN A 85 3.39 -15.13 -4.15
N PRO A 86 3.88 -13.99 -4.67
CA PRO A 86 4.47 -13.96 -5.99
C PRO A 86 5.77 -14.78 -6.04
N THR A 87 6.09 -15.28 -7.22
CA THR A 87 7.40 -15.83 -7.53
C THR A 87 8.44 -14.72 -7.67
N LEU A 88 9.73 -15.08 -7.60
CA LEU A 88 10.80 -14.12 -7.81
C LEU A 88 10.76 -13.54 -9.24
N ALA A 89 10.44 -14.35 -10.24
CA ALA A 89 10.35 -13.92 -11.64
C ALA A 89 9.23 -12.87 -11.85
N GLU A 90 8.07 -13.06 -11.21
CA GLU A 90 7.00 -12.05 -11.25
C GLU A 90 7.46 -10.73 -10.61
N ILE A 91 8.17 -10.80 -9.48
CA ILE A 91 8.70 -9.60 -8.82
C ILE A 91 9.73 -8.89 -9.71
N GLU A 92 10.63 -9.63 -10.35
CA GLU A 92 11.62 -9.07 -11.27
C GLU A 92 10.95 -8.36 -12.47
N ASP A 93 9.87 -8.95 -13.03
CA ASP A 93 9.08 -8.29 -14.08
C ASP A 93 8.40 -7.00 -13.58
N TRP A 94 7.84 -7.02 -12.37
CA TRP A 94 7.20 -5.82 -11.79
C TRP A 94 8.20 -4.70 -11.53
N LEU A 95 9.45 -5.05 -11.17
CA LEU A 95 10.50 -4.07 -10.92
C LEU A 95 11.21 -3.57 -12.18
N ALA A 96 10.97 -4.22 -13.32
CA ALA A 96 11.58 -3.82 -14.58
C ALA A 96 11.16 -2.41 -14.99
N GLY A 97 12.14 -1.56 -15.36
CA GLY A 97 11.88 -0.22 -15.87
C GLY A 97 11.38 0.80 -14.85
N ASP A 98 11.61 0.59 -13.55
CA ASP A 98 11.23 1.51 -12.47
C ASP A 98 9.74 1.93 -12.45
N LEU A 99 8.87 1.06 -12.98
CA LEU A 99 7.44 1.31 -13.03
C LEU A 99 6.83 1.50 -11.64
N PHE A 100 7.27 0.68 -10.68
CA PHE A 100 6.81 0.75 -9.29
C PHE A 100 7.92 1.23 -8.35
N HIS A 101 7.52 2.03 -7.37
CA HIS A 101 8.39 2.55 -6.33
C HIS A 101 8.53 1.59 -5.13
N ALA A 102 7.52 0.75 -4.89
CA ALA A 102 7.49 -0.18 -3.76
C ALA A 102 6.72 -1.46 -4.10
N LEU A 103 6.99 -2.51 -3.33
CA LEU A 103 6.26 -3.78 -3.35
C LEU A 103 5.43 -3.92 -2.07
N GLN A 104 4.19 -4.38 -2.20
CA GLN A 104 3.34 -4.80 -1.08
C GLN A 104 3.00 -6.27 -1.26
N LEU A 105 3.41 -7.10 -0.33
CA LEU A 105 3.24 -8.54 -0.43
C LEU A 105 2.32 -9.09 0.65
N HIS A 106 1.30 -9.79 0.23
CA HIS A 106 0.41 -10.61 1.03
C HIS A 106 0.83 -12.08 1.02
N GLY A 107 0.36 -12.84 1.99
CA GLY A 107 0.66 -14.26 2.13
C GLY A 107 1.96 -14.51 2.88
N LYS A 108 2.64 -15.62 2.59
CA LYS A 108 3.83 -16.05 3.34
C LYS A 108 5.15 -15.85 2.58
N SER A 109 5.11 -15.59 1.28
CA SER A 109 6.31 -15.50 0.43
C SER A 109 7.23 -14.35 0.82
N TRP A 110 6.69 -13.24 1.30
CA TRP A 110 7.50 -12.10 1.72
C TRP A 110 8.52 -12.46 2.81
N TYR A 111 8.18 -13.42 3.67
CA TYR A 111 9.07 -13.87 4.74
C TYR A 111 10.36 -14.50 4.20
N SER A 112 10.23 -15.42 3.24
CA SER A 112 11.38 -16.09 2.63
C SER A 112 12.14 -15.23 1.61
N LEU A 113 11.47 -14.24 1.04
CA LEU A 113 12.03 -13.36 0.02
C LEU A 113 12.57 -12.04 0.59
N ALA A 114 12.23 -11.68 1.83
CA ALA A 114 12.50 -10.35 2.39
C ALA A 114 13.96 -9.89 2.22
N THR A 115 14.94 -10.72 2.57
CA THR A 115 16.35 -10.38 2.43
C THR A 115 16.76 -10.12 0.98
N ARG A 116 16.23 -10.92 0.03
CA ARG A 116 16.52 -10.76 -1.40
C ARG A 116 15.85 -9.50 -1.95
N LEU A 117 14.63 -9.22 -1.52
CA LEU A 117 13.86 -8.05 -1.98
C LEU A 117 14.47 -6.75 -1.47
N VAL A 118 14.93 -6.73 -0.23
CA VAL A 118 15.66 -5.57 0.31
C VAL A 118 16.94 -5.28 -0.47
N ALA A 119 17.62 -6.31 -0.96
CA ALA A 119 18.79 -6.13 -1.81
C ALA A 119 18.48 -5.45 -3.17
N THR A 120 17.21 -5.42 -3.61
CA THR A 120 16.81 -4.65 -4.80
C THR A 120 16.81 -3.14 -4.58
N GLY A 121 16.92 -2.68 -3.32
CA GLY A 121 16.79 -1.28 -2.95
C GLY A 121 15.37 -0.73 -2.99
N LYS A 122 14.36 -1.56 -3.34
CA LYS A 122 12.95 -1.14 -3.37
C LYS A 122 12.29 -1.32 -2.00
N PRO A 123 11.55 -0.31 -1.51
CA PRO A 123 10.76 -0.43 -0.29
C PRO A 123 9.79 -1.62 -0.33
N LEU A 124 9.85 -2.46 0.71
CA LEU A 124 8.97 -3.60 0.87
C LEU A 124 7.96 -3.35 1.99
N ILE A 125 6.67 -3.53 1.70
CA ILE A 125 5.56 -3.47 2.63
C ILE A 125 5.07 -4.90 2.87
N ALA A 126 5.21 -5.42 4.09
CA ALA A 126 4.66 -6.72 4.46
C ALA A 126 3.21 -6.57 4.91
N ALA A 127 2.28 -7.21 4.21
CA ALA A 127 0.87 -7.23 4.60
C ALA A 127 0.61 -8.43 5.52
N ILE A 128 0.20 -8.11 6.75
CA ILE A 128 -0.09 -9.08 7.81
C ILE A 128 -1.59 -9.07 8.06
N GLN A 129 -2.19 -10.24 7.98
CA GLN A 129 -3.59 -10.43 8.31
C GLN A 129 -3.75 -10.57 9.82
N VAL A 130 -4.52 -9.67 10.42
CA VAL A 130 -4.84 -9.71 11.85
C VAL A 130 -6.10 -10.51 12.06
N GLN A 131 -5.97 -11.60 12.84
CA GLN A 131 -7.09 -12.39 13.33
C GLN A 131 -7.43 -11.96 14.73
N ASP A 132 -8.72 -11.87 15.06
CA ASP A 132 -9.20 -11.53 16.42
C ASP A 132 -8.70 -12.52 17.50
N ASP A 133 -8.31 -13.73 17.10
CA ASP A 133 -7.82 -14.81 17.94
C ASP A 133 -6.28 -14.88 18.04
N THR A 134 -5.55 -13.93 17.47
CA THR A 134 -4.07 -13.98 17.59
C THR A 134 -3.65 -13.78 19.05
N ARG A 135 -3.37 -14.90 19.71
CA ARG A 135 -3.04 -14.96 21.16
C ARG A 135 -1.61 -14.52 21.45
N GLN A 136 -0.75 -14.39 20.45
CA GLN A 136 0.65 -14.01 20.68
C GLN A 136 0.99 -12.75 19.87
N PRO A 137 1.39 -11.67 20.57
CA PRO A 137 2.08 -10.57 19.92
C PRO A 137 3.39 -11.11 19.36
N PHE A 138 3.69 -10.85 18.09
CA PHE A 138 5.01 -11.11 17.55
C PHE A 138 5.74 -9.80 17.30
N GLU A 139 7.05 -9.84 17.48
CA GLU A 139 7.91 -8.71 17.26
C GLU A 139 8.25 -8.64 15.77
N LEU A 140 8.15 -7.46 15.19
CA LEU A 140 8.44 -7.20 13.77
C LEU A 140 9.70 -6.36 13.58
N ASP A 141 10.44 -6.12 14.66
CA ASP A 141 11.67 -5.31 14.63
C ASP A 141 12.75 -5.92 13.73
N TRP A 142 12.74 -7.25 13.56
CA TRP A 142 13.64 -7.98 12.67
C TRP A 142 13.30 -7.82 11.18
N PHE A 143 12.07 -7.38 10.83
CA PHE A 143 11.66 -7.27 9.44
C PHE A 143 12.50 -6.22 8.71
N PRO A 144 13.24 -6.60 7.64
CA PRO A 144 14.16 -5.69 6.98
C PRO A 144 13.49 -4.71 6.02
N GLY A 145 12.17 -4.87 5.76
CA GLY A 145 11.43 -4.02 4.84
C GLY A 145 11.14 -2.62 5.38
N PHE A 146 10.48 -1.82 4.53
CA PHE A 146 10.13 -0.43 4.82
C PHE A 146 9.02 -0.30 5.85
N ALA A 147 7.89 -0.97 5.65
CA ALA A 147 6.68 -0.81 6.46
C ALA A 147 5.95 -2.13 6.67
N VAL A 148 5.12 -2.16 7.70
CA VAL A 148 4.19 -3.26 7.97
C VAL A 148 2.77 -2.74 7.78
N MET A 149 1.97 -3.47 7.01
CA MET A 149 0.55 -3.23 6.85
C MET A 149 -0.24 -4.25 7.67
N PHE A 150 -1.16 -3.78 8.49
CA PHE A 150 -2.16 -4.63 9.12
C PHE A 150 -3.49 -4.52 8.37
N ASP A 151 -3.98 -5.68 7.92
CA ASP A 151 -5.25 -5.82 7.21
C ASP A 151 -6.18 -6.76 7.97
N GLY A 152 -7.48 -6.45 7.98
CA GLY A 152 -8.49 -7.31 8.59
C GLY A 152 -8.52 -8.69 7.91
N TYR A 153 -8.54 -9.74 8.74
CA TYR A 153 -8.59 -11.13 8.25
C TYR A 153 -10.03 -11.56 7.94
N ARG A 154 -10.18 -12.24 6.80
CA ARG A 154 -11.32 -13.13 6.54
C ARG A 154 -10.81 -14.38 5.86
N GLU A 155 -11.34 -15.53 6.29
CA GLU A 155 -10.95 -16.83 5.72
C GLU A 155 -11.28 -16.89 4.22
N GLY A 156 -10.26 -17.21 3.40
CA GLY A 156 -10.40 -17.32 1.94
C GLY A 156 -10.24 -16.02 1.14
N ASP A 157 -10.12 -14.84 1.79
CA ASP A 157 -9.90 -13.55 1.11
C ASP A 157 -8.52 -12.97 1.44
N PHE A 158 -7.79 -12.56 0.40
CA PHE A 158 -6.52 -11.85 0.53
C PHE A 158 -6.74 -10.34 0.44
N GLY A 159 -7.36 -9.75 1.50
CA GLY A 159 -7.61 -8.31 1.61
C GLY A 159 -8.89 -7.81 0.93
N GLY A 160 -9.35 -6.64 1.34
CA GLY A 160 -10.48 -5.94 0.70
C GLY A 160 -11.87 -6.50 1.02
N THR A 161 -12.05 -7.16 2.15
CA THR A 161 -13.35 -7.72 2.59
C THR A 161 -14.37 -6.65 2.99
N GLY A 162 -13.89 -5.45 3.35
CA GLY A 162 -14.73 -4.35 3.85
C GLY A 162 -15.10 -4.46 5.33
N GLU A 163 -14.66 -5.52 6.02
CA GLU A 163 -14.87 -5.66 7.46
C GLU A 163 -13.69 -5.08 8.26
N THR A 164 -13.98 -4.43 9.39
CA THR A 164 -12.98 -3.92 10.32
C THR A 164 -12.62 -5.01 11.33
N PHE A 165 -11.34 -5.12 11.67
CA PHE A 165 -10.92 -5.83 12.87
C PHE A 165 -10.88 -4.87 14.07
N ARG A 166 -10.72 -5.40 15.26
CA ARG A 166 -10.57 -4.59 16.47
C ARG A 166 -9.22 -3.91 16.48
N TRP A 167 -9.16 -2.62 16.16
CA TRP A 167 -7.91 -1.83 16.07
C TRP A 167 -7.15 -1.77 17.39
N GLU A 168 -7.81 -2.00 18.54
CA GLU A 168 -7.17 -2.11 19.86
C GLU A 168 -6.12 -3.23 19.91
N LEU A 169 -6.28 -4.25 19.06
CA LEU A 169 -5.31 -5.35 18.98
C LEU A 169 -3.93 -4.87 18.52
N LEU A 170 -3.85 -3.74 17.80
CA LEU A 170 -2.58 -3.19 17.32
C LEU A 170 -1.63 -2.82 18.47
N SER A 171 -2.16 -2.45 19.63
CA SER A 171 -1.35 -2.16 20.82
C SER A 171 -0.55 -3.36 21.34
N ARG A 172 -0.87 -4.57 20.90
CA ARG A 172 -0.19 -5.82 21.28
C ARG A 172 1.07 -6.08 20.46
N TYR A 173 1.25 -5.36 19.34
CA TYR A 173 2.39 -5.55 18.45
C TYR A 173 3.46 -4.50 18.72
N LYS A 174 4.71 -4.95 18.86
CA LYS A 174 5.86 -4.05 18.82
C LYS A 174 6.29 -3.88 17.37
N ILE A 175 6.06 -2.69 16.85
CA ILE A 175 6.29 -2.37 15.44
C ILE A 175 7.34 -1.26 15.40
N GLY A 176 8.61 -1.64 15.16
CA GLY A 176 9.71 -0.70 14.96
C GLY A 176 9.76 -0.09 13.55
N LYS A 177 8.64 -0.16 12.80
CA LYS A 177 8.52 0.26 11.40
C LYS A 177 7.29 1.13 11.20
N PRO A 178 7.21 1.92 10.10
CA PRO A 178 5.97 2.60 9.72
C PRO A 178 4.79 1.63 9.65
N LEU A 179 3.71 1.96 10.38
CA LEU A 179 2.48 1.18 10.39
C LEU A 179 1.52 1.68 9.31
N ILE A 180 1.11 0.82 8.40
CA ILE A 180 0.02 1.09 7.46
C ILE A 180 -1.22 0.35 7.96
N LEU A 181 -2.30 1.10 8.20
CA LEU A 181 -3.57 0.54 8.63
C LEU A 181 -4.49 0.30 7.43
N ALA A 182 -4.94 -0.94 7.28
CA ALA A 182 -5.89 -1.37 6.26
C ALA A 182 -7.04 -2.17 6.88
N GLY A 183 -7.92 -2.74 6.05
CA GLY A 183 -9.04 -3.59 6.47
C GLY A 183 -10.27 -2.80 6.90
N GLY A 184 -11.31 -2.81 6.05
CA GLY A 184 -12.63 -2.25 6.32
C GLY A 184 -12.68 -0.74 6.56
N LEU A 185 -11.63 -0.01 6.20
CA LEU A 185 -11.64 1.45 6.28
C LEU A 185 -12.61 2.05 5.26
N ARG A 186 -13.30 3.12 5.67
CA ARG A 186 -14.25 3.90 4.88
C ARG A 186 -14.36 5.32 5.41
N PRO A 187 -14.98 6.26 4.68
CA PRO A 187 -15.08 7.67 5.11
C PRO A 187 -15.60 7.85 6.53
N GLU A 188 -16.56 7.01 6.93
CA GLU A 188 -17.28 7.14 8.22
C GLU A 188 -16.45 6.71 9.42
N ASN A 189 -15.48 5.78 9.23
CA ASN A 189 -14.75 5.18 10.35
C ASN A 189 -13.25 5.55 10.40
N VAL A 190 -12.67 6.06 9.31
CA VAL A 190 -11.22 6.28 9.22
C VAL A 190 -10.68 7.25 10.27
N ARG A 191 -11.45 8.27 10.65
CA ARG A 191 -11.04 9.21 11.72
C ARG A 191 -10.89 8.53 13.08
N ALA A 192 -11.82 7.62 13.42
CA ALA A 192 -11.73 6.85 14.65
C ALA A 192 -10.53 5.89 14.61
N ALA A 193 -10.33 5.22 13.49
CA ALA A 193 -9.19 4.33 13.26
C ALA A 193 -7.85 5.05 13.44
N ILE A 194 -7.68 6.24 12.86
CA ILE A 194 -6.47 7.05 12.98
C ILE A 194 -6.21 7.46 14.43
N LYS A 195 -7.23 7.94 15.14
CA LYS A 195 -7.10 8.34 16.55
C LYS A 195 -6.65 7.19 17.45
N MET A 196 -7.13 6.00 17.17
CA MET A 196 -6.82 4.80 17.96
C MET A 196 -5.45 4.20 17.62
N ALA A 197 -5.17 3.98 16.34
CA ALA A 197 -3.98 3.29 15.88
C ALA A 197 -2.77 4.20 15.66
N ARG A 198 -2.98 5.50 15.46
CA ARG A 198 -1.95 6.50 15.09
C ARG A 198 -1.02 5.98 13.99
N PRO A 199 -1.57 5.54 12.86
CA PRO A 199 -0.79 4.91 11.83
C PRO A 199 0.05 5.94 11.05
N TYR A 200 1.14 5.46 10.45
CA TYR A 200 1.92 6.20 9.46
C TYR A 200 1.11 6.49 8.20
N ALA A 201 0.33 5.50 7.75
CA ALA A 201 -0.54 5.61 6.59
C ALA A 201 -1.84 4.82 6.77
N VAL A 202 -2.87 5.20 6.04
CA VAL A 202 -4.09 4.44 5.87
C VAL A 202 -4.21 3.95 4.43
N ASP A 203 -4.66 2.70 4.27
CA ASP A 203 -4.87 2.05 2.98
C ASP A 203 -6.33 1.65 2.81
N VAL A 204 -6.94 2.03 1.70
CA VAL A 204 -8.33 1.73 1.43
C VAL A 204 -8.51 1.16 0.01
N ALA A 205 -9.32 0.10 -0.08
CA ALA A 205 -9.76 -0.47 -1.35
C ALA A 205 -11.28 -0.46 -1.45
N THR A 206 -11.94 -1.43 -0.80
CA THR A 206 -13.40 -1.65 -0.87
C THR A 206 -14.21 -0.48 -0.38
N GLY A 207 -13.77 0.20 0.69
CA GLY A 207 -14.52 1.30 1.32
C GLY A 207 -14.73 2.53 0.44
N VAL A 208 -14.02 2.60 -0.69
CA VAL A 208 -14.16 3.68 -1.68
C VAL A 208 -14.50 3.14 -3.07
N GLU A 209 -15.13 1.97 -3.15
CA GLU A 209 -15.58 1.37 -4.41
C GLU A 209 -17.09 1.47 -4.60
N SER A 210 -17.50 1.58 -5.86
CA SER A 210 -18.88 1.37 -6.31
C SER A 210 -19.15 -0.11 -6.60
N ARG A 211 -18.14 -0.80 -7.12
CA ARG A 211 -18.05 -2.26 -7.32
C ARG A 211 -16.58 -2.68 -7.30
N PRO A 212 -16.26 -3.96 -7.07
CA PRO A 212 -14.88 -4.42 -7.04
C PRO A 212 -14.08 -3.99 -8.28
N GLY A 213 -12.98 -3.30 -8.07
CA GLY A 213 -12.11 -2.77 -9.13
C GLY A 213 -12.57 -1.45 -9.77
N THR A 214 -13.67 -0.84 -9.33
CA THR A 214 -14.12 0.48 -9.81
C THR A 214 -14.31 1.41 -8.62
N LYS A 215 -13.58 2.51 -8.60
CA LYS A 215 -13.68 3.49 -7.51
C LYS A 215 -14.94 4.33 -7.63
N ASP A 216 -15.51 4.67 -6.47
CA ASP A 216 -16.52 5.71 -6.31
C ASP A 216 -15.79 7.01 -5.97
N HIS A 217 -15.76 7.95 -6.90
CA HIS A 217 -14.98 9.18 -6.74
C HIS A 217 -15.50 10.05 -5.59
N ALA A 218 -16.81 10.01 -5.28
CA ALA A 218 -17.35 10.74 -4.14
C ALA A 218 -16.85 10.14 -2.82
N LYS A 219 -16.96 8.81 -2.64
CA LYS A 219 -16.45 8.12 -1.46
C LYS A 219 -14.93 8.30 -1.32
N MET A 220 -14.18 8.24 -2.42
CA MET A 220 -12.72 8.41 -2.41
C MET A 220 -12.34 9.81 -1.94
N ARG A 221 -12.98 10.85 -2.48
CA ARG A 221 -12.79 12.24 -2.04
C ARG A 221 -13.13 12.40 -0.56
N ASP A 222 -14.28 11.86 -0.12
CA ASP A 222 -14.75 11.99 1.25
C ASP A 222 -13.82 11.24 2.24
N PHE A 223 -13.28 10.09 1.84
CA PHE A 223 -12.27 9.37 2.61
C PHE A 223 -11.00 10.20 2.80
N ILE A 224 -10.45 10.73 1.71
CA ILE A 224 -9.23 11.54 1.74
C ILE A 224 -9.46 12.80 2.58
N ALA A 225 -10.60 13.47 2.40
CA ALA A 225 -10.98 14.63 3.21
C ALA A 225 -11.11 14.29 4.70
N ALA A 226 -11.67 13.10 5.02
CA ALA A 226 -11.77 12.65 6.41
C ALA A 226 -10.39 12.44 7.04
N VAL A 227 -9.42 11.88 6.32
CA VAL A 227 -8.04 11.72 6.80
C VAL A 227 -7.35 13.07 6.98
N ARG A 228 -7.47 13.96 5.99
CA ARG A 228 -6.87 15.30 6.01
C ARG A 228 -7.41 16.18 7.16
N GLY A 229 -8.64 15.98 7.57
CA GLY A 229 -9.30 16.73 8.66
C GLY A 229 -9.03 16.17 10.06
N VAL A 230 -8.17 15.16 10.24
CA VAL A 230 -7.72 14.71 11.56
C VAL A 230 -6.65 15.69 12.05
N ALA A 231 -6.91 16.37 13.17
CA ALA A 231 -5.88 17.16 13.85
C ALA A 231 -4.78 16.24 14.38
N PRO A 232 -3.51 16.71 14.39
CA PRO A 232 -2.37 15.97 14.91
C PRO A 232 -2.51 15.58 16.39
#